data_0473e75c3513118211a7c0ac21fd0971
#
_entry.id   0473e75c3513118211a7c0ac21fd0971
#
_cell.length_a   1.000
_cell.length_b   1.000
_cell.length_c   1.000
_cell.angle_alpha   90.00
_cell.angle_beta   90.00
_cell.angle_gamma   90.00
#
_symmetry.space_group_name_H-M   'P 1'
#
loop_
_entity.id
_entity.type
_entity.pdbx_description
1 polymer ?
#
loop_
_entity_poly.entity_id
_entity_poly.type
_entity_poly.pdbx_seq_one_letter_code
_entity_poly.pdbx_strand_id
1 'polypeptide(L)'
;MDNIIKKELDQELTIVSNEQIADKVFKMRLKGDTSLLTAPGQFINIKFTGFYLRRPISVSDYDSEGLTIIYKVVGQGTDLLSTIKAGEKLMCLMGLGNGFDTASCGAHVLLVGGGVGTPPMYGLAKELLKQGKKVTVVLGFNSVLDVFYDHEFKALEQEIPGSSIEVRVATVDGSFGTKGFVTDCLTGLDGITDYCACGPMPMLKALYRYYNQKKIGQLSFEERMGCGFGACVGCSISTNSGFKKVCKDGPVFSSDEVIL
;
A
#
# COMPACT_ATOMS: atom_id res chain seq x y z
N MET A 1 18.37 13.19 -21.98
CA MET A 1 17.07 13.17 -21.27
C MET A 1 17.12 12.39 -19.97
N ASP A 2 17.73 11.20 -19.90
CA ASP A 2 17.69 10.33 -18.71
C ASP A 2 18.35 10.89 -17.43
N ASN A 3 19.37 11.76 -17.54
CA ASN A 3 20.05 12.32 -16.36
C ASN A 3 19.27 13.48 -15.68
N ILE A 4 18.41 14.17 -16.41
CA ILE A 4 17.60 15.29 -15.88
C ILE A 4 16.41 14.72 -15.11
N ILE A 5 15.71 13.73 -15.67
CA ILE A 5 14.56 13.06 -15.04
C ILE A 5 14.97 12.39 -13.71
N LYS A 6 16.17 11.83 -13.65
CA LYS A 6 16.68 11.14 -12.47
C LYS A 6 16.96 12.08 -11.28
N LYS A 7 17.33 13.32 -11.54
CA LYS A 7 17.68 14.30 -10.50
C LYS A 7 16.44 14.94 -9.86
N GLU A 8 15.34 15.08 -10.60
CA GLU A 8 14.08 15.63 -10.08
C GLU A 8 13.32 14.64 -9.19
N LEU A 9 13.45 13.33 -9.46
CA LEU A 9 12.82 12.29 -8.65
C LEU A 9 13.60 11.94 -7.37
N ASP A 10 14.92 12.19 -7.31
CA ASP A 10 15.79 11.81 -6.20
C ASP A 10 15.83 12.96 -5.18
N GLN A 11 15.11 12.80 -4.09
CA GLN A 11 14.95 13.80 -3.04
C GLN A 11 15.52 13.33 -1.71
N GLU A 12 16.02 14.28 -0.91
CA GLU A 12 16.45 14.05 0.45
C GLU A 12 15.31 14.37 1.41
N LEU A 13 14.85 13.36 2.15
CA LEU A 13 13.79 13.47 3.15
C LEU A 13 14.38 13.38 4.55
N THR A 14 13.84 14.16 5.49
CA THR A 14 14.25 14.13 6.90
C THR A 14 13.31 13.24 7.71
N ILE A 15 13.86 12.32 8.50
CA ILE A 15 13.09 11.47 9.41
C ILE A 15 12.57 12.31 10.57
N VAL A 16 11.27 12.35 10.76
CA VAL A 16 10.59 13.01 11.89
C VAL A 16 10.41 12.00 13.04
N SER A 17 9.98 10.78 12.72
CA SER A 17 9.85 9.68 13.67
C SER A 17 10.07 8.35 12.98
N ASN A 18 10.48 7.32 13.75
CA ASN A 18 10.62 5.95 13.32
C ASN A 18 10.31 5.04 14.52
N GLU A 19 9.11 4.50 14.57
CA GLU A 19 8.56 3.85 15.75
C GLU A 19 8.05 2.44 15.40
N GLN A 20 8.31 1.48 16.27
CA GLN A 20 7.76 0.14 16.13
C GLN A 20 6.28 0.14 16.56
N ILE A 21 5.40 -0.34 15.69
CA ILE A 21 3.94 -0.35 15.91
C ILE A 21 3.34 -1.77 16.04
N ALA A 22 4.06 -2.80 15.56
CA ALA A 22 3.71 -4.21 15.73
C ALA A 22 4.99 -5.07 15.66
N ASP A 23 4.88 -6.40 15.70
CA ASP A 23 6.05 -7.27 15.63
C ASP A 23 6.83 -7.04 14.32
N LYS A 24 8.05 -6.48 14.47
CA LYS A 24 8.94 -6.09 13.36
C LYS A 24 8.32 -5.11 12.34
N VAL A 25 7.23 -4.43 12.68
CA VAL A 25 6.58 -3.43 11.84
C VAL A 25 6.84 -2.04 12.40
N PHE A 26 7.33 -1.15 11.55
CA PHE A 26 7.70 0.21 11.89
C PHE A 26 6.89 1.22 11.10
N LYS A 27 6.49 2.31 11.76
CA LYS A 27 5.91 3.50 11.16
C LYS A 27 6.95 4.60 11.14
N MET A 28 7.23 5.14 9.98
CA MET A 28 8.19 6.24 9.81
C MET A 28 7.48 7.44 9.17
N ARG A 29 7.62 8.61 9.81
CA ARG A 29 7.23 9.89 9.22
C ARG A 29 8.44 10.57 8.62
N LEU A 30 8.32 10.99 7.37
CA LEU A 30 9.36 11.67 6.60
C LEU A 30 8.87 13.07 6.22
N LYS A 31 9.69 14.09 6.45
CA LYS A 31 9.44 15.49 6.03
C LYS A 31 10.17 15.77 4.73
N GLY A 32 9.48 16.39 3.79
CA GLY A 32 10.03 16.80 2.50
C GLY A 32 8.94 17.09 1.48
N ASP A 33 9.35 17.40 0.25
CA ASP A 33 8.41 17.68 -0.84
C ASP A 33 7.67 16.43 -1.29
N THR A 34 6.36 16.48 -1.28
CA THR A 34 5.45 15.41 -1.67
C THR A 34 4.72 15.69 -2.99
N SER A 35 5.05 16.75 -3.70
CA SER A 35 4.37 17.19 -4.93
C SER A 35 4.33 16.15 -6.04
N LEU A 36 5.25 15.18 -5.99
CA LEU A 36 5.30 14.05 -6.92
C LEU A 36 4.36 12.89 -6.54
N LEU A 37 3.76 12.92 -5.34
CA LEU A 37 2.75 11.93 -4.92
C LEU A 37 1.37 12.46 -5.34
N THR A 38 0.73 11.76 -6.25
CA THR A 38 -0.51 12.19 -6.89
C THR A 38 -1.69 11.26 -6.64
N ALA A 39 -1.42 10.05 -6.18
CA ALA A 39 -2.45 9.05 -5.91
C ALA A 39 -2.04 8.08 -4.79
N PRO A 40 -2.99 7.61 -3.96
CA PRO A 40 -2.73 6.54 -3.00
C PRO A 40 -2.29 5.26 -3.71
N GLY A 41 -1.38 4.50 -3.08
CA GLY A 41 -0.81 3.29 -3.68
C GLY A 41 0.52 3.50 -4.43
N GLN A 42 0.96 4.74 -4.64
CA GLN A 42 2.32 5.03 -5.09
C GLN A 42 3.34 4.65 -4.01
N PHE A 43 4.60 4.53 -4.40
CA PHE A 43 5.70 4.13 -3.53
C PHE A 43 6.92 5.04 -3.67
N ILE A 44 7.80 4.97 -2.70
CA ILE A 44 9.13 5.57 -2.73
C ILE A 44 10.18 4.46 -2.81
N ASN A 45 11.38 4.78 -3.32
CA ASN A 45 12.48 3.82 -3.42
C ASN A 45 13.71 4.34 -2.68
N ILE A 46 13.95 3.83 -1.47
CA ILE A 46 14.93 4.33 -0.50
C ILE A 46 16.32 3.82 -0.84
N LYS A 47 17.30 4.73 -0.88
CA LYS A 47 18.72 4.43 -1.08
C LYS A 47 19.44 4.24 0.26
N PHE A 48 20.25 3.20 0.36
CA PHE A 48 21.13 2.98 1.50
C PHE A 48 22.59 2.92 1.06
N THR A 49 23.46 3.51 1.84
CA THR A 49 24.91 3.37 1.67
C THR A 49 25.31 1.91 1.87
N GLY A 50 26.13 1.37 0.98
CA GLY A 50 26.57 -0.04 1.04
C GLY A 50 25.62 -1.06 0.42
N PHE A 51 24.45 -0.62 -0.09
CA PHE A 51 23.52 -1.50 -0.81
C PHE A 51 23.40 -1.12 -2.29
N TYR A 52 23.48 -2.10 -3.18
CA TYR A 52 23.33 -1.88 -4.62
C TYR A 52 21.89 -1.49 -5.00
N LEU A 53 20.91 -2.17 -4.40
CA LEU A 53 19.50 -1.94 -4.72
C LEU A 53 18.86 -1.04 -3.65
N ARG A 54 18.00 -0.15 -4.09
CA ARG A 54 17.10 0.61 -3.24
C ARG A 54 16.00 -0.30 -2.68
N ARG A 55 15.26 0.18 -1.69
CA ARG A 55 14.11 -0.52 -1.08
C ARG A 55 12.83 0.20 -1.44
N PRO A 56 11.99 -0.40 -2.30
CA PRO A 56 10.66 0.13 -2.59
C PRO A 56 9.76 -0.07 -1.38
N ILE A 57 9.13 1.01 -0.92
CA ILE A 57 8.16 1.00 0.18
C ILE A 57 6.96 1.84 -0.23
N SER A 58 5.76 1.26 -0.13
CA SER A 58 4.51 1.96 -0.41
C SER A 58 4.28 3.13 0.54
N VAL A 59 3.76 4.24 0.02
CA VAL A 59 3.33 5.37 0.84
C VAL A 59 1.99 5.02 1.49
N SER A 60 1.93 5.16 2.81
CA SER A 60 0.72 4.94 3.59
C SER A 60 -0.20 6.16 3.57
N ASP A 61 0.38 7.33 3.77
CA ASP A 61 -0.32 8.62 3.80
C ASP A 61 0.66 9.76 3.48
N TYR A 62 0.16 10.90 2.98
CA TYR A 62 0.97 12.08 2.73
C TYR A 62 0.15 13.36 2.80
N ASP A 63 0.84 14.46 3.07
CA ASP A 63 0.33 15.82 3.06
C ASP A 63 1.40 16.78 2.48
N SER A 64 1.16 18.09 2.52
CA SER A 64 2.09 19.10 2.00
C SER A 64 3.44 19.17 2.73
N GLU A 65 3.56 18.61 3.92
CA GLU A 65 4.77 18.67 4.73
C GLU A 65 5.64 17.41 4.63
N GLY A 66 5.04 16.29 4.21
CA GLY A 66 5.76 15.03 4.14
C GLY A 66 4.88 13.81 3.95
N LEU A 67 5.46 12.63 4.18
CA LEU A 67 4.79 11.36 3.97
C LEU A 67 5.03 10.37 5.12
N THR A 68 4.15 9.40 5.24
CA THR A 68 4.27 8.28 6.18
C THR A 68 4.47 6.99 5.40
N ILE A 69 5.45 6.21 5.79
CA ILE A 69 5.63 4.82 5.35
C ILE A 69 5.48 3.87 6.52
N ILE A 70 5.01 2.65 6.22
CA ILE A 70 5.00 1.55 7.18
C ILE A 70 5.68 0.38 6.50
N TYR A 71 6.64 -0.21 7.19
CA TYR A 71 7.44 -1.30 6.65
C TYR A 71 7.69 -2.39 7.69
N LYS A 72 7.88 -3.61 7.22
CA LYS A 72 8.26 -4.77 8.06
C LYS A 72 9.75 -5.05 7.88
N VAL A 73 10.42 -5.36 8.96
CA VAL A 73 11.82 -5.83 8.93
C VAL A 73 11.83 -7.27 8.39
N VAL A 74 12.31 -7.42 7.16
CA VAL A 74 12.37 -8.70 6.45
C VAL A 74 13.75 -9.04 5.92
N GLY A 75 14.71 -8.12 6.03
CA GLY A 75 16.08 -8.32 5.56
C GLY A 75 16.98 -7.14 5.90
N GLN A 76 18.26 -7.22 5.58
CA GLN A 76 19.29 -6.27 5.98
C GLN A 76 18.96 -4.79 5.72
N GLY A 77 18.31 -4.46 4.60
CA GLY A 77 17.99 -3.06 4.29
C GLY A 77 16.88 -2.50 5.18
N THR A 78 15.83 -3.28 5.47
CA THR A 78 14.76 -2.86 6.39
C THR A 78 15.19 -2.97 7.86
N ASP A 79 16.14 -3.85 8.17
CA ASP A 79 16.78 -3.92 9.49
C ASP A 79 17.59 -2.63 9.75
N LEU A 80 18.44 -2.23 8.80
CA LEU A 80 19.14 -0.95 8.87
C LEU A 80 18.15 0.22 9.02
N LEU A 81 17.07 0.23 8.22
CA LEU A 81 16.06 1.29 8.27
C LEU A 81 15.45 1.43 9.67
N SER A 82 15.22 0.31 10.38
CA SER A 82 14.65 0.31 11.73
C SER A 82 15.56 0.95 12.80
N THR A 83 16.85 1.07 12.53
CA THR A 83 17.82 1.67 13.46
C THR A 83 18.03 3.17 13.27
N ILE A 84 17.58 3.74 12.13
CA ILE A 84 17.80 5.15 11.78
C ILE A 84 16.90 6.04 12.65
N LYS A 85 17.46 7.14 13.15
CA LYS A 85 16.81 8.00 14.14
C LYS A 85 16.17 9.25 13.52
N ALA A 86 15.26 9.87 14.26
CA ALA A 86 14.74 11.19 13.93
C ALA A 86 15.86 12.22 13.77
N GLY A 87 15.72 13.10 12.79
CA GLY A 87 16.72 14.10 12.38
C GLY A 87 17.69 13.60 11.31
N GLU A 88 17.85 12.30 11.11
CA GLU A 88 18.65 11.75 10.01
C GLU A 88 17.91 11.88 8.66
N LYS A 89 18.65 11.71 7.57
CA LYS A 89 18.16 11.94 6.22
C LYS A 89 18.21 10.67 5.38
N LEU A 90 17.22 10.53 4.51
CA LEU A 90 17.12 9.45 3.55
C LEU A 90 17.02 9.99 2.12
N MET A 91 17.83 9.43 1.22
CA MET A 91 17.69 9.68 -0.21
C MET A 91 16.64 8.74 -0.78
N CYS A 92 15.60 9.31 -1.39
CA CYS A 92 14.45 8.58 -1.91
C CYS A 92 14.13 8.98 -3.34
N LEU A 93 13.91 8.01 -4.23
CA LEU A 93 13.18 8.30 -5.47
C LEU A 93 11.70 8.43 -5.12
N MET A 94 11.07 9.52 -5.55
CA MET A 94 9.71 9.90 -5.22
C MET A 94 8.74 9.68 -6.39
N GLY A 95 7.44 9.67 -6.11
CA GLY A 95 6.38 9.65 -7.13
C GLY A 95 6.44 8.45 -8.06
N LEU A 96 6.80 7.29 -7.55
CA LEU A 96 6.97 6.09 -8.35
C LEU A 96 5.68 5.30 -8.47
N GLY A 97 5.47 4.75 -9.66
CA GLY A 97 4.32 3.92 -9.99
C GLY A 97 3.01 4.70 -10.13
N ASN A 98 1.98 3.98 -10.59
CA ASN A 98 0.61 4.46 -10.71
C ASN A 98 -0.20 3.96 -9.51
N GLY A 99 -0.86 4.88 -8.80
CA GLY A 99 -1.71 4.56 -7.65
C GLY A 99 -3.09 4.03 -8.05
N PHE A 100 -3.97 3.92 -7.06
CA PHE A 100 -5.37 3.56 -7.26
C PHE A 100 -6.13 4.68 -7.94
N ASP A 101 -6.96 4.32 -8.92
CA ASP A 101 -7.90 5.23 -9.56
C ASP A 101 -9.18 5.32 -8.71
N THR A 102 -9.23 6.35 -7.85
CA THR A 102 -10.39 6.59 -6.98
C THR A 102 -11.58 7.14 -7.73
N ALA A 103 -11.37 7.75 -8.90
CA ALA A 103 -12.45 8.34 -9.70
C ALA A 103 -13.31 7.25 -10.35
N SER A 104 -12.72 6.12 -10.74
CA SER A 104 -13.45 4.98 -11.31
C SER A 104 -14.22 4.16 -10.27
N CYS A 105 -13.93 4.32 -8.97
CA CYS A 105 -14.64 3.60 -7.92
C CYS A 105 -16.07 4.07 -7.74
N GLY A 106 -17.00 3.14 -7.52
CA GLY A 106 -18.41 3.43 -7.24
C GLY A 106 -18.68 3.95 -5.81
N ALA A 107 -19.91 3.80 -5.35
CA ALA A 107 -20.38 4.41 -4.10
C ALA A 107 -19.94 3.67 -2.82
N HIS A 108 -19.68 2.36 -2.88
CA HIS A 108 -19.27 1.55 -1.73
C HIS A 108 -18.08 0.67 -2.10
N VAL A 109 -16.91 1.01 -1.59
CA VAL A 109 -15.64 0.37 -1.95
C VAL A 109 -15.15 -0.54 -0.82
N LEU A 110 -14.81 -1.77 -1.17
CA LEU A 110 -14.12 -2.70 -0.29
C LEU A 110 -12.61 -2.53 -0.43
N LEU A 111 -11.92 -2.26 0.66
CA LEU A 111 -10.46 -2.23 0.73
C LEU A 111 -9.96 -3.45 1.47
N VAL A 112 -9.02 -4.18 0.88
CA VAL A 112 -8.44 -5.38 1.51
C VAL A 112 -6.93 -5.24 1.64
N GLY A 113 -6.45 -5.22 2.88
CA GLY A 113 -5.03 -5.15 3.22
C GLY A 113 -4.53 -6.43 3.88
N GLY A 114 -3.45 -7.02 3.36
CA GLY A 114 -2.81 -8.21 3.96
C GLY A 114 -1.42 -7.89 4.52
N GLY A 115 -1.23 -7.96 5.85
CA GLY A 115 0.04 -7.63 6.48
C GLY A 115 0.53 -6.24 6.07
N VAL A 116 1.73 -6.14 5.49
CA VAL A 116 2.29 -4.86 5.01
C VAL A 116 1.65 -4.33 3.72
N GLY A 117 0.61 -4.98 3.19
CA GLY A 117 -0.30 -4.41 2.20
C GLY A 117 -1.37 -3.49 2.82
N THR A 118 -1.52 -3.48 4.14
CA THR A 118 -2.43 -2.58 4.88
C THR A 118 -2.09 -1.09 4.70
N PRO A 119 -0.82 -0.63 4.73
CA PRO A 119 -0.47 0.78 4.67
C PRO A 119 -1.04 1.55 3.47
N PRO A 120 -0.90 1.11 2.22
CA PRO A 120 -1.45 1.85 1.08
C PRO A 120 -2.98 1.93 1.09
N MET A 121 -3.67 0.99 1.77
CA MET A 121 -5.12 1.04 1.94
C MET A 121 -5.57 2.20 2.83
N TYR A 122 -4.72 2.68 3.75
CA TYR A 122 -5.06 3.80 4.64
C TYR A 122 -5.21 5.12 3.88
N GLY A 123 -4.22 5.49 3.08
CA GLY A 123 -4.31 6.68 2.24
C GLY A 123 -5.46 6.59 1.22
N LEU A 124 -5.70 5.38 0.68
CA LEU A 124 -6.83 5.13 -0.21
C LEU A 124 -8.17 5.32 0.51
N ALA A 125 -8.33 4.80 1.73
CA ALA A 125 -9.54 4.98 2.53
C ALA A 125 -9.83 6.47 2.77
N LYS A 126 -8.81 7.25 3.19
CA LYS A 126 -8.93 8.71 3.40
C LYS A 126 -9.43 9.41 2.15
N GLU A 127 -8.86 9.09 1.00
CA GLU A 127 -9.23 9.74 -0.26
C GLU A 127 -10.67 9.40 -0.69
N LEU A 128 -11.07 8.13 -0.59
CA LEU A 128 -12.43 7.69 -0.92
C LEU A 128 -13.48 8.30 0.02
N LEU A 129 -13.19 8.36 1.33
CA LEU A 129 -14.06 8.97 2.32
C LEU A 129 -14.24 10.48 2.08
N LYS A 130 -13.16 11.22 1.73
CA LYS A 130 -13.24 12.64 1.33
C LYS A 130 -14.11 12.86 0.09
N GLN A 131 -14.16 11.87 -0.81
CA GLN A 131 -15.04 11.87 -1.97
C GLN A 131 -16.50 11.48 -1.65
N GLY A 132 -16.83 11.27 -0.37
CA GLY A 132 -18.19 10.90 0.08
C GLY A 132 -18.56 9.44 -0.20
N LYS A 133 -17.58 8.58 -0.50
CA LYS A 133 -17.85 7.15 -0.73
C LYS A 133 -17.90 6.40 0.58
N LYS A 134 -18.73 5.37 0.66
CA LYS A 134 -18.73 4.41 1.76
C LYS A 134 -17.55 3.45 1.60
N VAL A 135 -16.84 3.17 2.70
CA VAL A 135 -15.67 2.29 2.69
C VAL A 135 -15.86 1.14 3.67
N THR A 136 -15.62 -0.08 3.23
CA THR A 136 -15.43 -1.24 4.11
C THR A 136 -13.98 -1.68 4.00
N VAL A 137 -13.29 -1.80 5.13
CA VAL A 137 -11.90 -2.24 5.21
C VAL A 137 -11.84 -3.63 5.82
N VAL A 138 -11.14 -4.55 5.17
CA VAL A 138 -10.84 -5.87 5.69
C VAL A 138 -9.33 -6.03 5.77
N LEU A 139 -8.82 -6.24 6.98
CA LEU A 139 -7.40 -6.39 7.27
C LEU A 139 -7.09 -7.84 7.63
N GLY A 140 -6.06 -8.42 7.02
CA GLY A 140 -5.63 -9.80 7.29
C GLY A 140 -4.23 -9.86 7.86
N PHE A 141 -4.08 -10.62 8.97
CA PHE A 141 -2.82 -10.84 9.68
C PHE A 141 -2.65 -12.30 10.09
N ASN A 142 -1.46 -12.72 10.53
CA ASN A 142 -1.27 -14.06 11.03
C ASN A 142 -1.79 -14.21 12.47
N SER A 143 -1.51 -13.23 13.33
CA SER A 143 -1.88 -13.22 14.75
C SER A 143 -2.14 -11.79 15.24
N VAL A 144 -2.63 -11.65 16.47
CA VAL A 144 -2.83 -10.35 17.14
C VAL A 144 -1.53 -9.54 17.25
N LEU A 145 -0.37 -10.18 17.32
CA LEU A 145 0.93 -9.50 17.41
C LEU A 145 1.32 -8.78 16.11
N ASP A 146 0.73 -9.20 14.99
CA ASP A 146 0.94 -8.56 13.68
C ASP A 146 -0.09 -7.45 13.39
N VAL A 147 -1.14 -7.31 14.21
CA VAL A 147 -2.23 -6.35 13.95
C VAL A 147 -1.76 -4.92 14.19
N PHE A 148 -2.01 -4.06 13.22
CA PHE A 148 -1.78 -2.62 13.29
C PHE A 148 -2.77 -1.87 12.42
N TYR A 149 -3.00 -0.59 12.72
CA TYR A 149 -3.82 0.35 11.96
C TYR A 149 -5.33 0.09 11.99
N ASP A 150 -5.84 -0.90 12.69
CA ASP A 150 -7.29 -1.14 12.81
C ASP A 150 -7.99 0.02 13.54
N HIS A 151 -7.35 0.60 14.54
CA HIS A 151 -7.85 1.78 15.26
C HIS A 151 -7.73 3.06 14.42
N GLU A 152 -6.64 3.25 13.67
CA GLU A 152 -6.43 4.39 12.80
C GLU A 152 -7.47 4.42 11.68
N PHE A 153 -7.81 3.28 11.07
CA PHE A 153 -8.90 3.22 10.09
C PHE A 153 -10.24 3.62 10.71
N LYS A 154 -10.58 3.11 11.89
CA LYS A 154 -11.83 3.48 12.59
C LYS A 154 -11.88 4.96 12.95
N ALA A 155 -10.74 5.57 13.29
CA ALA A 155 -10.66 6.98 13.63
C ALA A 155 -11.00 7.91 12.45
N LEU A 156 -10.84 7.43 11.20
CA LEU A 156 -11.19 8.20 10.00
C LEU A 156 -12.66 8.67 9.97
N GLU A 157 -13.58 7.92 10.58
CA GLU A 157 -14.99 8.32 10.69
C GLU A 157 -15.17 9.62 11.49
N GLN A 158 -14.32 9.82 12.51
CA GLN A 158 -14.32 11.04 13.32
C GLN A 158 -13.52 12.17 12.67
N GLU A 159 -12.45 11.84 11.96
CA GLU A 159 -11.58 12.81 11.29
C GLU A 159 -12.23 13.41 10.04
N ILE A 160 -13.12 12.67 9.37
CA ILE A 160 -13.79 13.09 8.13
C ILE A 160 -15.31 13.12 8.37
N PRO A 161 -15.87 14.28 8.72
CA PRO A 161 -17.29 14.42 9.05
C PRO A 161 -18.21 13.93 7.93
N GLY A 162 -19.22 13.13 8.30
CA GLY A 162 -20.19 12.55 7.35
C GLY A 162 -19.67 11.33 6.58
N SER A 163 -18.47 10.86 6.88
CA SER A 163 -17.94 9.64 6.29
C SER A 163 -18.58 8.38 6.89
N SER A 164 -18.49 7.26 6.17
CA SER A 164 -18.96 5.94 6.64
C SER A 164 -17.89 4.90 6.35
N ILE A 165 -17.31 4.36 7.43
CA ILE A 165 -16.28 3.33 7.35
C ILE A 165 -16.62 2.15 8.27
N GLU A 166 -16.50 0.93 7.74
CA GLU A 166 -16.57 -0.31 8.50
C GLU A 166 -15.21 -1.00 8.45
N VAL A 167 -14.70 -1.46 9.60
CA VAL A 167 -13.40 -2.13 9.69
C VAL A 167 -13.57 -3.52 10.27
N ARG A 168 -13.14 -4.54 9.52
CA ARG A 168 -13.08 -5.94 9.93
C ARG A 168 -11.63 -6.42 9.94
N VAL A 169 -11.29 -7.28 10.88
CA VAL A 169 -9.95 -7.88 10.98
C VAL A 169 -10.08 -9.39 11.01
N ALA A 170 -9.24 -10.07 10.23
CA ALA A 170 -9.04 -11.51 10.29
C ALA A 170 -7.63 -11.83 10.79
N THR A 171 -7.51 -12.82 11.67
CA THR A 171 -6.23 -13.44 12.03
C THR A 171 -6.28 -14.93 11.75
N VAL A 172 -5.23 -15.45 11.15
CA VAL A 172 -5.17 -16.87 10.75
C VAL A 172 -5.35 -17.78 11.96
N ASP A 173 -4.74 -17.44 13.09
CA ASP A 173 -4.81 -18.19 14.35
C ASP A 173 -6.11 -17.94 15.15
N GLY A 174 -6.88 -16.90 14.81
CA GLY A 174 -8.10 -16.51 15.51
C GLY A 174 -7.86 -15.76 16.82
N SER A 175 -6.65 -15.24 17.05
CA SER A 175 -6.30 -14.50 18.27
C SER A 175 -6.92 -13.10 18.33
N PHE A 176 -7.38 -12.56 17.19
CA PHE A 176 -8.09 -11.28 17.11
C PHE A 176 -9.05 -11.25 15.91
N GLY A 177 -10.25 -10.71 16.11
CA GLY A 177 -11.25 -10.58 15.05
C GLY A 177 -11.79 -11.92 14.55
N THR A 178 -11.98 -12.05 13.25
CA THR A 178 -12.44 -13.30 12.60
C THR A 178 -11.29 -14.28 12.46
N LYS A 179 -11.49 -15.52 12.87
CA LYS A 179 -10.50 -16.59 12.62
C LYS A 179 -10.52 -16.97 11.14
N GLY A 180 -9.35 -16.94 10.51
CA GLY A 180 -9.18 -17.35 9.11
C GLY A 180 -8.53 -16.26 8.25
N PHE A 181 -8.93 -16.20 6.99
CA PHE A 181 -8.42 -15.29 5.99
C PHE A 181 -9.37 -14.12 5.74
N VAL A 182 -8.91 -13.11 4.99
CA VAL A 182 -9.72 -11.95 4.62
C VAL A 182 -11.03 -12.32 3.93
N THR A 183 -11.06 -13.42 3.19
CA THR A 183 -12.27 -13.92 2.52
C THR A 183 -13.35 -14.35 3.49
N ASP A 184 -12.99 -14.79 4.70
CA ASP A 184 -13.95 -15.18 5.73
C ASP A 184 -14.69 -13.97 6.34
N CYS A 185 -14.09 -12.78 6.22
CA CYS A 185 -14.70 -11.51 6.59
C CYS A 185 -15.66 -10.93 5.56
N LEU A 186 -15.76 -11.51 4.35
CA LEU A 186 -16.58 -10.96 3.27
C LEU A 186 -18.05 -11.38 3.35
N THR A 187 -18.37 -12.37 4.17
CA THR A 187 -19.74 -12.82 4.37
C THR A 187 -20.61 -11.71 4.94
N GLY A 188 -21.80 -11.50 4.35
CA GLY A 188 -22.73 -10.46 4.77
C GLY A 188 -22.32 -9.03 4.39
N LEU A 189 -21.38 -8.86 3.49
CA LEU A 189 -21.05 -7.57 2.90
C LEU A 189 -21.92 -7.34 1.65
N ASP A 190 -22.96 -6.52 1.81
CA ASP A 190 -23.85 -6.15 0.72
C ASP A 190 -23.54 -4.76 0.17
N GLY A 191 -23.93 -4.54 -1.09
CA GLY A 191 -23.82 -3.22 -1.73
C GLY A 191 -22.40 -2.80 -2.13
N ILE A 192 -21.40 -3.68 -1.98
CA ILE A 192 -20.03 -3.40 -2.49
C ILE A 192 -20.10 -3.21 -4.00
N THR A 193 -19.63 -2.07 -4.49
CA THR A 193 -19.55 -1.77 -5.93
C THR A 193 -18.24 -2.23 -6.53
N ASP A 194 -17.14 -1.96 -5.84
CA ASP A 194 -15.76 -2.22 -6.29
C ASP A 194 -14.90 -2.74 -5.15
N TYR A 195 -13.75 -3.33 -5.48
CA TYR A 195 -12.77 -3.71 -4.47
C TYR A 195 -11.36 -3.28 -4.88
N CYS A 196 -10.57 -2.88 -3.88
CA CYS A 196 -9.15 -2.56 -4.01
C CYS A 196 -8.37 -3.41 -3.01
N ALA A 197 -7.26 -3.98 -3.43
CA ALA A 197 -6.49 -4.86 -2.55
C ALA A 197 -4.98 -4.67 -2.70
N CYS A 198 -4.28 -4.82 -1.58
CA CYS A 198 -2.82 -4.89 -1.51
C CYS A 198 -2.41 -5.94 -0.48
N GLY A 199 -1.49 -6.82 -0.85
CA GLY A 199 -0.99 -7.87 0.03
C GLY A 199 -0.40 -9.07 -0.72
N PRO A 200 -0.18 -10.18 -0.03
CA PRO A 200 0.44 -11.36 -0.62
C PRO A 200 -0.33 -11.91 -1.82
N MET A 201 0.40 -12.42 -2.82
CA MET A 201 -0.20 -12.99 -4.05
C MET A 201 -1.30 -14.04 -3.77
N PRO A 202 -1.19 -14.95 -2.80
CA PRO A 202 -2.27 -15.88 -2.48
C PRO A 202 -3.57 -15.18 -2.06
N MET A 203 -3.49 -14.05 -1.34
CA MET A 203 -4.64 -13.24 -0.95
C MET A 203 -5.29 -12.59 -2.17
N LEU A 204 -4.49 -11.97 -3.04
CA LEU A 204 -4.99 -11.35 -4.27
C LEU A 204 -5.70 -12.37 -5.16
N LYS A 205 -5.12 -13.57 -5.33
CA LYS A 205 -5.75 -14.68 -6.06
C LYS A 205 -7.06 -15.15 -5.42
N ALA A 206 -7.13 -15.21 -4.08
CA ALA A 206 -8.33 -15.61 -3.37
C ALA A 206 -9.47 -14.60 -3.58
N LEU A 207 -9.17 -13.30 -3.50
CA LEU A 207 -10.14 -12.24 -3.76
C LEU A 207 -10.62 -12.23 -5.22
N TYR A 208 -9.69 -12.36 -6.17
CA TYR A 208 -10.01 -12.46 -7.59
C TYR A 208 -10.99 -13.61 -7.86
N ARG A 209 -10.75 -14.79 -7.28
CA ARG A 209 -11.63 -15.96 -7.39
C ARG A 209 -12.97 -15.75 -6.68
N TYR A 210 -12.98 -15.11 -5.50
CA TYR A 210 -14.19 -14.83 -4.74
C TYR A 210 -15.17 -13.98 -5.55
N TYR A 211 -14.69 -12.94 -6.19
CA TYR A 211 -15.51 -12.10 -7.05
C TYR A 211 -15.76 -12.72 -8.44
N ASN A 212 -14.97 -13.72 -8.84
CA ASN A 212 -15.15 -14.51 -10.07
C ASN A 212 -15.49 -13.62 -11.29
N GLN A 213 -14.73 -12.54 -11.48
CA GLN A 213 -14.93 -11.54 -12.54
C GLN A 213 -16.32 -10.82 -12.53
N LYS A 214 -17.17 -11.09 -11.55
CA LYS A 214 -18.46 -10.37 -11.40
C LYS A 214 -18.25 -8.91 -11.00
N LYS A 215 -17.09 -8.59 -10.45
CA LYS A 215 -16.66 -7.23 -10.12
C LYS A 215 -15.23 -7.03 -10.57
N ILE A 216 -14.98 -5.89 -11.20
CA ILE A 216 -13.63 -5.46 -11.52
C ILE A 216 -13.04 -4.81 -10.25
N GLY A 217 -11.84 -5.19 -9.90
CA GLY A 217 -11.09 -4.65 -8.76
C GLY A 217 -9.78 -4.02 -9.19
N GLN A 218 -9.18 -3.29 -8.29
CA GLN A 218 -7.83 -2.77 -8.45
C GLN A 218 -6.90 -3.49 -7.48
N LEU A 219 -5.85 -4.09 -8.01
CA LEU A 219 -4.91 -4.94 -7.26
C LEU A 219 -3.51 -4.33 -7.30
N SER A 220 -2.92 -4.09 -6.14
CA SER A 220 -1.54 -3.64 -6.01
C SER A 220 -0.60 -4.82 -5.87
N PHE A 221 0.33 -4.94 -6.81
CA PHE A 221 1.29 -6.03 -6.90
C PHE A 221 2.64 -5.65 -6.30
N GLU A 222 3.27 -6.61 -5.69
CA GLU A 222 4.65 -6.53 -5.22
C GLU A 222 5.54 -7.43 -6.06
N GLU A 223 6.67 -6.88 -6.54
CA GLU A 223 7.69 -7.60 -7.25
C GLU A 223 9.09 -7.14 -6.85
N ARG A 224 10.08 -8.00 -7.05
CA ARG A 224 11.47 -7.61 -6.83
C ARG A 224 11.88 -6.53 -7.82
N MET A 225 12.28 -5.38 -7.29
CA MET A 225 12.65 -4.23 -8.11
C MET A 225 14.16 -4.04 -8.16
N GLY A 226 14.70 -3.92 -9.38
CA GLY A 226 16.06 -3.46 -9.60
C GLY A 226 16.11 -1.94 -9.61
N CYS A 227 15.61 -1.31 -10.68
CA CYS A 227 15.66 0.15 -10.84
C CYS A 227 14.54 0.90 -10.11
N GLY A 228 13.31 0.39 -10.09
CA GLY A 228 12.13 1.03 -9.49
C GLY A 228 11.45 2.10 -10.34
N PHE A 229 11.95 2.40 -11.55
CA PHE A 229 11.43 3.46 -12.43
C PHE A 229 11.30 3.04 -13.91
N GLY A 230 11.25 1.74 -14.20
CA GLY A 230 10.95 1.21 -15.54
C GLY A 230 12.13 0.97 -16.47
N ALA A 231 13.39 1.27 -16.08
CA ALA A 231 14.56 1.10 -16.96
C ALA A 231 14.95 -0.38 -17.18
N CYS A 232 14.77 -1.25 -16.18
CA CYS A 232 15.02 -2.69 -16.31
C CYS A 232 13.71 -3.46 -16.49
N VAL A 233 13.82 -4.81 -16.58
CA VAL A 233 12.68 -5.72 -16.73
C VAL A 233 12.43 -6.59 -15.49
N GLY A 234 13.14 -6.31 -14.38
CA GLY A 234 13.16 -7.19 -13.19
C GLY A 234 11.83 -7.35 -12.46
N CYS A 235 10.91 -6.36 -12.58
CA CYS A 235 9.60 -6.38 -11.95
C CYS A 235 8.45 -6.62 -12.94
N SER A 236 8.70 -7.36 -14.04
CA SER A 236 7.69 -7.61 -15.05
C SER A 236 6.72 -8.70 -14.62
N ILE A 237 5.42 -8.45 -14.80
CA ILE A 237 4.33 -9.41 -14.64
C ILE A 237 3.63 -9.66 -15.97
N SER A 238 2.97 -10.81 -16.10
CA SER A 238 2.15 -11.16 -17.25
C SER A 238 0.78 -10.52 -17.15
N THR A 239 0.34 -9.90 -18.23
CA THR A 239 -1.02 -9.36 -18.38
C THR A 239 -1.64 -9.83 -19.69
N ASN A 240 -2.95 -9.61 -19.87
CA ASN A 240 -3.65 -9.96 -21.10
C ASN A 240 -3.12 -9.22 -22.34
N SER A 241 -2.43 -8.09 -22.14
CA SER A 241 -1.80 -7.27 -23.20
C SER A 241 -0.28 -7.48 -23.33
N GLY A 242 0.29 -8.49 -22.66
CA GLY A 242 1.72 -8.77 -22.62
C GLY A 242 2.36 -8.45 -21.28
N PHE A 243 3.68 -8.24 -21.27
CA PHE A 243 4.41 -7.95 -20.04
C PHE A 243 4.31 -6.48 -19.66
N LYS A 244 3.98 -6.21 -18.39
CA LYS A 244 3.99 -4.87 -17.78
C LYS A 244 4.92 -4.83 -16.57
N LYS A 245 5.52 -3.67 -16.33
CA LYS A 245 6.47 -3.45 -15.22
C LYS A 245 5.75 -2.89 -14.00
N VAL A 246 5.76 -3.60 -12.89
CA VAL A 246 5.11 -3.18 -11.64
C VAL A 246 5.56 -1.78 -11.22
N CYS A 247 6.83 -1.43 -11.37
CA CYS A 247 7.35 -0.12 -10.94
C CYS A 247 6.98 1.06 -11.86
N LYS A 248 6.49 0.82 -13.09
CA LYS A 248 6.19 1.87 -14.08
C LYS A 248 4.72 1.84 -14.49
N ASP A 249 4.23 0.66 -14.86
CA ASP A 249 2.87 0.47 -15.38
C ASP A 249 1.87 0.18 -14.26
N GLY A 250 2.35 -0.30 -13.08
CA GLY A 250 1.67 -0.49 -11.81
C GLY A 250 2.25 0.44 -10.73
N PRO A 251 2.21 0.07 -9.43
CA PRO A 251 1.92 -1.26 -8.89
C PRO A 251 0.46 -1.68 -8.95
N VAL A 252 -0.46 -0.74 -9.15
CA VAL A 252 -1.90 -0.99 -9.21
C VAL A 252 -2.32 -1.34 -10.63
N PHE A 253 -3.00 -2.47 -10.77
CA PHE A 253 -3.54 -2.97 -12.03
C PHE A 253 -5.01 -3.32 -11.87
N SER A 254 -5.77 -3.20 -12.95
CA SER A 254 -7.13 -3.72 -12.98
C SER A 254 -7.14 -5.25 -12.94
N SER A 255 -8.08 -5.83 -12.20
CA SER A 255 -8.15 -7.28 -12.01
C SER A 255 -8.48 -8.05 -13.30
N ASP A 256 -9.10 -7.40 -14.27
CA ASP A 256 -9.41 -7.98 -15.59
C ASP A 256 -8.22 -7.94 -16.58
N GLU A 257 -7.19 -7.17 -16.25
CA GLU A 257 -5.99 -7.03 -17.07
C GLU A 257 -4.89 -8.04 -16.71
N VAL A 258 -4.84 -8.53 -15.46
CA VAL A 258 -3.77 -9.38 -14.96
C VAL A 258 -4.10 -10.88 -15.08
N ILE A 259 -3.07 -11.69 -15.26
CA ILE A 259 -3.15 -13.16 -15.28
C ILE A 259 -2.78 -13.68 -13.89
N LEU A 260 -3.77 -14.16 -13.12
CA LEU A 260 -3.64 -14.61 -11.72
C LEU A 260 -3.72 -16.15 -11.56
#